data_a42e7d9c04919daadf7575831910285d
#
_entry.id   a42e7d9c04919daadf7575831910285d
#
_cell.length_a   1.000
_cell.length_b   1.000
_cell.length_c   1.000
_cell.angle_alpha   90.00
_cell.angle_beta   90.00
_cell.angle_gamma   90.00
#
_symmetry.space_group_name_H-M   'P 1'
#
loop_
_entity.id
_entity.type
_entity.pdbx_description
1 polymer ?
#
loop_
_entity_poly.entity_id
_entity_poly.type
_entity_poly.pdbx_seq_one_letter_code
_entity_poly.pdbx_strand_id
1 'polypeptide(L)'
;VTHDHDGAAEVADYLQTLGHRDIAVITGPADYRSAIERTQGFVGALAKRGIELPKARVIEAGYTFESGVAAAEKLLTSKKRPTAVFCENDEMAAGVYRVALRTGIQIPQQLSVVGYDDSPLASRLWPPLTSVRRDTRDTGRIAAAMLLQSGDAARPMASVRPHLVIRDSCQPPQ
;
A
#
# COMPACT_ATOMS: atom_id res chain seq x y z
N VAL A 1 0.99 9.09 -16.60
CA VAL A 1 -0.12 8.75 -15.66
C VAL A 1 0.36 7.64 -14.77
N THR A 2 0.20 7.77 -13.45
CA THR A 2 0.80 6.85 -12.46
C THR A 2 -0.09 5.66 -12.12
N HIS A 3 -1.38 5.66 -12.44
CA HIS A 3 -2.35 4.60 -12.09
C HIS A 3 -2.34 4.17 -10.61
N ASP A 4 -2.02 5.09 -9.70
CA ASP A 4 -1.99 4.82 -8.26
C ASP A 4 -3.34 4.29 -7.74
N HIS A 5 -4.44 4.80 -8.29
CA HIS A 5 -5.80 4.32 -8.01
C HIS A 5 -5.96 2.82 -8.31
N ASP A 6 -5.52 2.37 -9.50
CA ASP A 6 -5.69 0.99 -9.94
C ASP A 6 -4.84 0.03 -9.09
N GLY A 7 -3.59 0.41 -8.81
CA GLY A 7 -2.71 -0.40 -7.96
C GLY A 7 -3.24 -0.57 -6.52
N ALA A 8 -3.82 0.48 -5.96
CA ALA A 8 -4.43 0.38 -4.63
C ALA A 8 -5.74 -0.42 -4.63
N ALA A 9 -6.52 -0.33 -5.73
CA ALA A 9 -7.70 -1.17 -5.90
C ALA A 9 -7.34 -2.67 -5.97
N GLU A 10 -6.22 -3.03 -6.62
CA GLU A 10 -5.71 -4.41 -6.66
C GLU A 10 -5.38 -4.94 -5.26
N VAL A 11 -4.82 -4.10 -4.36
CA VAL A 11 -4.58 -4.47 -2.96
C VAL A 11 -5.89 -4.81 -2.24
N ALA A 12 -6.93 -3.98 -2.42
CA ALA A 12 -8.24 -4.21 -1.81
C ALA A 12 -8.85 -5.53 -2.28
N ASP A 13 -8.80 -5.78 -3.59
CA ASP A 13 -9.29 -7.02 -4.19
C ASP A 13 -8.52 -8.25 -3.65
N TYR A 14 -7.19 -8.15 -3.54
CA TYR A 14 -6.35 -9.21 -2.99
C TYR A 14 -6.71 -9.53 -1.53
N LEU A 15 -6.76 -8.53 -0.65
CA LEU A 15 -7.09 -8.73 0.76
C LEU A 15 -8.51 -9.30 0.93
N GLN A 16 -9.45 -8.86 0.13
CA GLN A 16 -10.81 -9.39 0.13
C GLN A 16 -10.86 -10.85 -0.35
N THR A 17 -10.07 -11.22 -1.36
CA THR A 17 -9.96 -12.60 -1.85
C THR A 17 -9.40 -13.53 -0.77
N LEU A 18 -8.52 -13.05 0.10
CA LEU A 18 -8.04 -13.77 1.28
C LEU A 18 -9.11 -13.88 2.39
N GLY A 19 -10.22 -13.15 2.29
CA GLY A 19 -11.31 -13.17 3.27
C GLY A 19 -11.25 -12.09 4.34
N HIS A 20 -10.31 -11.13 4.25
CA HIS A 20 -10.25 -10.02 5.20
C HIS A 20 -11.46 -9.09 5.07
N ARG A 21 -12.02 -8.69 6.21
CA ARG A 21 -13.11 -7.71 6.32
C ARG A 21 -12.81 -6.59 7.32
N ASP A 22 -12.08 -6.88 8.40
CA ASP A 22 -11.59 -5.85 9.33
C ASP A 22 -10.19 -5.41 8.89
N ILE A 23 -10.17 -4.40 8.05
CA ILE A 23 -8.99 -3.90 7.35
C ILE A 23 -8.73 -2.46 7.79
N ALA A 24 -7.47 -2.04 7.84
CA ALA A 24 -7.08 -0.65 8.01
C ALA A 24 -6.16 -0.20 6.87
N VAL A 25 -6.09 1.12 6.67
CA VAL A 25 -5.15 1.75 5.76
C VAL A 25 -4.34 2.83 6.49
N ILE A 26 -3.04 2.84 6.25
CA ILE A 26 -2.13 3.93 6.64
C ILE A 26 -1.82 4.72 5.38
N THR A 27 -2.39 5.93 5.29
CA THR A 27 -2.28 6.77 4.10
C THR A 27 -1.07 7.70 4.18
N GLY A 28 -0.67 8.23 3.03
CA GLY A 28 0.22 9.39 2.98
C GLY A 28 -0.50 10.69 3.37
N PRO A 29 0.21 11.85 3.28
CA PRO A 29 -0.37 13.16 3.56
C PRO A 29 -1.55 13.46 2.62
N ALA A 30 -2.63 14.02 3.19
CA ALA A 30 -3.91 14.21 2.49
C ALA A 30 -3.84 15.20 1.31
N ASP A 31 -2.79 16.02 1.22
CA ASP A 31 -2.53 16.96 0.14
C ASP A 31 -1.69 16.36 -1.02
N TYR A 32 -1.19 15.14 -0.85
CA TYR A 32 -0.42 14.45 -1.89
C TYR A 32 -1.36 13.71 -2.84
N ARG A 33 -1.23 14.02 -4.14
CA ARG A 33 -2.04 13.39 -5.18
C ARG A 33 -1.97 11.85 -5.14
N SER A 34 -0.79 11.28 -4.92
CA SER A 34 -0.61 9.83 -4.80
C SER A 34 -1.39 9.24 -3.64
N ALA A 35 -1.41 9.91 -2.47
CA ALA A 35 -2.20 9.48 -1.31
C ALA A 35 -3.70 9.52 -1.61
N ILE A 36 -4.18 10.60 -2.23
CA ILE A 36 -5.58 10.74 -2.62
C ILE A 36 -5.98 9.61 -3.57
N GLU A 37 -5.21 9.39 -4.65
CA GLU A 37 -5.51 8.37 -5.66
C GLU A 37 -5.46 6.95 -5.06
N ARG A 38 -4.47 6.62 -4.21
CA ARG A 38 -4.36 5.31 -3.54
C ARG A 38 -5.51 5.08 -2.57
N THR A 39 -5.79 6.05 -1.69
CA THR A 39 -6.92 5.96 -0.75
C THR A 39 -8.23 5.76 -1.49
N GLN A 40 -8.51 6.55 -2.54
CA GLN A 40 -9.74 6.43 -3.32
C GLN A 40 -9.86 5.08 -4.01
N GLY A 41 -8.79 4.57 -4.61
CA GLY A 41 -8.75 3.26 -5.24
C GLY A 41 -9.03 2.14 -4.25
N PHE A 42 -8.36 2.15 -3.12
CA PHE A 42 -8.49 1.14 -2.07
C PHE A 42 -9.89 1.13 -1.45
N VAL A 43 -10.33 2.28 -0.94
CA VAL A 43 -11.65 2.41 -0.30
C VAL A 43 -12.78 2.14 -1.28
N GLY A 44 -12.67 2.67 -2.52
CA GLY A 44 -13.67 2.44 -3.56
C GLY A 44 -13.81 0.98 -3.96
N ALA A 45 -12.70 0.22 -4.03
CA ALA A 45 -12.73 -1.21 -4.34
C ALA A 45 -13.33 -2.03 -3.18
N LEU A 46 -13.01 -1.72 -1.92
CA LEU A 46 -13.61 -2.34 -0.74
C LEU A 46 -15.13 -2.09 -0.69
N ALA A 47 -15.56 -0.84 -0.93
CA ALA A 47 -16.98 -0.47 -0.91
C ALA A 47 -17.79 -1.22 -1.97
N LYS A 48 -17.26 -1.42 -3.18
CA LYS A 48 -17.90 -2.24 -4.23
C LYS A 48 -18.15 -3.68 -3.81
N ARG A 49 -17.42 -4.16 -2.79
CA ARG A 49 -17.56 -5.51 -2.23
C ARG A 49 -18.28 -5.53 -0.88
N GLY A 50 -18.94 -4.44 -0.52
CA GLY A 50 -19.72 -4.31 0.72
C GLY A 50 -18.85 -4.23 1.98
N ILE A 51 -17.59 -3.81 1.86
CA ILE A 51 -16.69 -3.56 3.00
C ILE A 51 -16.55 -2.05 3.16
N GLU A 52 -17.18 -1.49 4.20
CA GLU A 52 -17.01 -0.11 4.56
C GLU A 52 -15.83 0.06 5.53
N LEU A 53 -14.96 1.03 5.24
CA LEU A 53 -13.81 1.35 6.09
C LEU A 53 -14.20 2.44 7.09
N PRO A 54 -14.33 2.14 8.40
CA PRO A 54 -14.60 3.17 9.40
C PRO A 54 -13.47 4.21 9.43
N LYS A 55 -13.80 5.47 9.73
CA LYS A 55 -12.78 6.56 9.86
C LYS A 55 -11.61 6.18 10.79
N ALA A 56 -11.89 5.44 11.85
CA ALA A 56 -10.88 4.96 12.80
C ALA A 56 -9.89 3.93 12.19
N ARG A 57 -10.19 3.39 11.00
CA ARG A 57 -9.33 2.47 10.24
C ARG A 57 -8.53 3.17 9.13
N VAL A 58 -8.70 4.47 8.97
CA VAL A 58 -7.93 5.30 8.02
C VAL A 58 -7.04 6.22 8.84
N ILE A 59 -5.73 5.96 8.83
CA ILE A 59 -4.76 6.74 9.62
C ILE A 59 -3.83 7.47 8.67
N GLU A 60 -3.87 8.80 8.71
CA GLU A 60 -2.92 9.63 7.95
C GLU A 60 -1.53 9.57 8.58
N ALA A 61 -0.51 9.47 7.73
CA ALA A 61 0.90 9.43 8.08
C ALA A 61 1.75 10.21 7.04
N GLY A 62 3.07 10.21 7.20
CA GLY A 62 3.98 11.09 6.45
C GLY A 62 4.92 10.38 5.48
N TYR A 63 4.60 9.17 5.03
CA TYR A 63 5.44 8.34 4.15
C TYR A 63 6.80 7.94 4.75
N THR A 64 7.03 8.14 6.04
CA THR A 64 8.27 7.76 6.74
C THR A 64 8.04 6.54 7.64
N PHE A 65 9.12 5.84 7.96
CA PHE A 65 9.12 4.74 8.91
C PHE A 65 8.54 5.15 10.27
N GLU A 66 8.95 6.31 10.81
CA GLU A 66 8.50 6.81 12.11
C GLU A 66 7.01 7.13 12.13
N SER A 67 6.49 7.70 11.04
CA SER A 67 5.06 7.96 10.91
C SER A 67 4.25 6.67 10.78
N GLY A 68 4.81 5.65 10.13
CA GLY A 68 4.27 4.30 10.09
C GLY A 68 4.21 3.65 11.48
N VAL A 69 5.27 3.80 12.29
CA VAL A 69 5.28 3.34 13.69
C VAL A 69 4.16 4.01 14.48
N ALA A 70 4.04 5.34 14.42
CA ALA A 70 3.03 6.08 15.17
C ALA A 70 1.59 5.70 14.77
N ALA A 71 1.36 5.46 13.47
CA ALA A 71 0.06 4.99 12.96
C ALA A 71 -0.24 3.56 13.41
N ALA A 72 0.74 2.66 13.33
CA ALA A 72 0.62 1.28 13.76
C ALA A 72 0.33 1.15 15.26
N GLU A 73 0.92 1.99 16.11
CA GLU A 73 0.63 2.01 17.54
C GLU A 73 -0.86 2.28 17.80
N LYS A 74 -1.47 3.23 17.10
CA LYS A 74 -2.91 3.52 17.23
C LYS A 74 -3.79 2.34 16.80
N LEU A 75 -3.39 1.62 15.74
CA LEU A 75 -4.16 0.51 15.19
C LEU A 75 -4.01 -0.78 15.99
N LEU A 76 -2.78 -1.15 16.38
CA LEU A 76 -2.44 -2.47 16.90
C LEU A 76 -2.55 -2.60 18.43
N THR A 77 -2.55 -1.47 19.17
CA THR A 77 -2.78 -1.48 20.63
C THR A 77 -4.27 -1.43 20.99
N SER A 78 -5.15 -1.24 20.01
CA SER A 78 -6.61 -1.29 20.21
C SER A 78 -7.08 -2.71 20.56
N LYS A 79 -8.11 -2.82 21.42
CA LYS A 79 -8.77 -4.10 21.74
C LYS A 79 -9.37 -4.79 20.49
N LYS A 80 -9.75 -4.01 19.48
CA LYS A 80 -10.22 -4.49 18.18
C LYS A 80 -9.20 -4.08 17.12
N ARG A 81 -8.12 -4.86 17.00
CA ARG A 81 -7.13 -4.61 15.95
C ARG A 81 -7.62 -5.14 14.59
N PRO A 82 -7.22 -4.54 13.47
CA PRO A 82 -7.53 -5.06 12.14
C PRO A 82 -6.83 -6.41 11.91
N THR A 83 -7.37 -7.21 10.99
CA THR A 83 -6.72 -8.45 10.52
C THR A 83 -5.77 -8.20 9.36
N ALA A 84 -5.89 -7.07 8.69
CA ALA A 84 -4.98 -6.63 7.64
C ALA A 84 -4.75 -5.12 7.66
N VAL A 85 -3.55 -4.69 7.29
CA VAL A 85 -3.18 -3.29 7.12
C VAL A 85 -2.58 -3.08 5.74
N PHE A 86 -3.14 -2.16 4.97
CA PHE A 86 -2.52 -1.61 3.78
C PHE A 86 -1.75 -0.32 4.14
N CYS A 87 -0.49 -0.25 3.77
CA CYS A 87 0.33 0.95 3.89
C CYS A 87 0.61 1.51 2.51
N GLU A 88 0.38 2.80 2.30
CA GLU A 88 0.57 3.43 0.99
C GLU A 88 2.04 3.60 0.57
N ASN A 89 2.99 3.12 1.39
CA ASN A 89 4.37 2.83 0.98
C ASN A 89 5.03 1.78 1.88
N ASP A 90 6.18 1.26 1.46
CA ASP A 90 6.92 0.20 2.17
C ASP A 90 7.58 0.70 3.45
N GLU A 91 7.97 1.97 3.54
CA GLU A 91 8.57 2.56 4.74
C GLU A 91 7.57 2.56 5.90
N MET A 92 6.32 2.97 5.66
CA MET A 92 5.26 2.88 6.68
C MET A 92 4.93 1.43 7.02
N ALA A 93 4.96 0.51 6.05
CA ALA A 93 4.79 -0.92 6.29
C ALA A 93 5.88 -1.48 7.22
N ALA A 94 7.14 -1.08 7.04
CA ALA A 94 8.23 -1.43 7.96
C ALA A 94 7.98 -0.91 9.38
N GLY A 95 7.36 0.27 9.51
CA GLY A 95 6.88 0.80 10.79
C GLY A 95 5.85 -0.12 11.46
N VAL A 96 4.90 -0.67 10.67
CA VAL A 96 3.93 -1.67 11.16
C VAL A 96 4.63 -2.94 11.64
N TYR A 97 5.61 -3.46 10.90
CA TYR A 97 6.43 -4.61 11.32
C TYR A 97 7.13 -4.36 12.64
N ARG A 98 7.70 -3.18 12.83
CA ARG A 98 8.36 -2.80 14.09
C ARG A 98 7.41 -2.87 15.28
N VAL A 99 6.19 -2.36 15.14
CA VAL A 99 5.19 -2.39 16.21
C VAL A 99 4.68 -3.81 16.44
N ALA A 100 4.39 -4.56 15.38
CA ALA A 100 3.96 -5.96 15.46
C ALA A 100 5.00 -6.80 16.24
N LEU A 101 6.28 -6.69 15.88
CA LEU A 101 7.37 -7.38 16.58
C LEU A 101 7.41 -7.02 18.06
N ARG A 102 7.34 -5.73 18.39
CA ARG A 102 7.40 -5.23 19.78
C ARG A 102 6.21 -5.70 20.63
N THR A 103 5.05 -5.86 20.01
CA THR A 103 3.80 -6.28 20.69
C THR A 103 3.52 -7.78 20.60
N GLY A 104 4.41 -8.56 19.98
CA GLY A 104 4.27 -10.00 19.81
C GLY A 104 3.21 -10.43 18.79
N ILE A 105 2.77 -9.50 17.92
CA ILE A 105 1.83 -9.80 16.83
C ILE A 105 2.59 -10.46 15.67
N GLN A 106 2.16 -11.65 15.28
CA GLN A 106 2.80 -12.41 14.21
C GLN A 106 2.27 -12.01 12.84
N ILE A 107 3.19 -11.71 11.93
CA ILE A 107 2.92 -11.48 10.51
C ILE A 107 3.38 -12.75 9.74
N PRO A 108 2.52 -13.37 8.92
CA PRO A 108 1.14 -12.98 8.57
C PRO A 108 0.07 -13.56 9.48
N GLN A 109 0.42 -14.43 10.50
CA GLN A 109 -0.52 -15.31 11.22
C GLN A 109 -1.65 -14.55 11.94
N GLN A 110 -1.34 -13.36 12.45
CA GLN A 110 -2.28 -12.55 13.20
C GLN A 110 -2.56 -11.19 12.56
N LEU A 111 -1.73 -10.81 11.57
CA LEU A 111 -1.84 -9.55 10.86
C LEU A 111 -1.26 -9.68 9.46
N SER A 112 -2.08 -9.53 8.43
CA SER A 112 -1.59 -9.35 7.07
C SER A 112 -1.15 -7.90 6.83
N VAL A 113 -0.02 -7.71 6.15
CA VAL A 113 0.50 -6.39 5.83
C VAL A 113 0.83 -6.30 4.34
N VAL A 114 0.35 -5.24 3.69
CA VAL A 114 0.64 -4.91 2.30
C VAL A 114 1.26 -3.53 2.23
N GLY A 115 2.32 -3.39 1.42
CA GLY A 115 2.99 -2.13 1.13
C GLY A 115 2.68 -1.58 -0.27
N TYR A 116 3.40 -0.55 -0.63
CA TYR A 116 3.37 0.08 -1.95
C TYR A 116 4.77 0.60 -2.28
N ASP A 117 5.15 0.58 -3.55
CA ASP A 117 6.39 0.94 -4.23
C ASP A 117 7.27 -0.27 -4.62
N ASP A 118 7.17 -1.41 -3.92
CA ASP A 118 8.05 -2.58 -4.05
C ASP A 118 9.54 -2.20 -4.04
N SER A 119 9.89 -1.38 -3.07
CA SER A 119 11.26 -0.95 -2.83
C SER A 119 12.16 -2.13 -2.41
N PRO A 120 13.49 -2.01 -2.46
CA PRO A 120 14.38 -3.05 -1.94
C PRO A 120 14.11 -3.46 -0.48
N LEU A 121 13.46 -2.59 0.30
CA LEU A 121 13.04 -2.86 1.67
C LEU A 121 12.00 -3.99 1.73
N ALA A 122 11.04 -4.01 0.80
CA ALA A 122 9.96 -4.99 0.79
C ALA A 122 10.47 -6.44 0.80
N SER A 123 11.52 -6.72 0.03
CA SER A 123 12.13 -8.07 -0.03
C SER A 123 13.05 -8.41 1.16
N ARG A 124 13.42 -7.40 1.97
CA ARG A 124 14.34 -7.55 3.11
C ARG A 124 13.63 -7.64 4.45
N LEU A 125 12.35 -7.28 4.51
CA LEU A 125 11.54 -7.50 5.70
C LEU A 125 11.33 -9.00 5.94
N TRP A 126 11.03 -9.37 7.17
CA TRP A 126 10.76 -10.76 7.52
C TRP A 126 9.43 -10.90 8.28
N PRO A 127 8.45 -11.63 7.70
CA PRO A 127 8.47 -12.22 6.35
C PRO A 127 8.54 -11.15 5.24
N PRO A 128 8.99 -11.52 4.00
CA PRO A 128 9.03 -10.59 2.88
C PRO A 128 7.67 -9.96 2.59
N LEU A 129 7.65 -8.63 2.38
CA LEU A 129 6.45 -7.82 2.25
C LEU A 129 5.80 -7.95 0.87
N THR A 130 4.53 -8.32 0.82
CA THR A 130 3.65 -8.15 -0.34
C THR A 130 3.50 -6.65 -0.61
N SER A 131 3.79 -6.20 -1.82
CA SER A 131 3.81 -4.77 -2.14
C SER A 131 3.44 -4.51 -3.59
N VAL A 132 2.85 -3.36 -3.87
CA VAL A 132 2.55 -2.92 -5.24
C VAL A 132 3.81 -2.39 -5.89
N ARG A 133 4.26 -3.03 -6.97
CA ARG A 133 5.40 -2.57 -7.75
C ARG A 133 5.00 -1.42 -8.67
N ARG A 134 5.76 -0.34 -8.56
CA ARG A 134 5.76 0.75 -9.52
C ARG A 134 7.03 0.65 -10.35
N ASP A 135 6.91 0.49 -11.65
CA ASP A 135 8.08 0.45 -12.53
C ASP A 135 8.63 1.86 -12.76
N THR A 136 9.26 2.41 -11.71
CA THR A 136 9.84 3.76 -11.73
C THR A 136 10.99 3.90 -12.71
N ARG A 137 11.74 2.80 -12.96
CA ARG A 137 12.83 2.79 -13.94
C ARG A 137 12.29 2.96 -15.36
N ASP A 138 11.27 2.20 -15.73
CA ASP A 138 10.64 2.32 -17.06
C ASP A 138 9.93 3.65 -17.20
N THR A 139 9.26 4.13 -16.16
CA THR A 139 8.68 5.49 -16.15
C THR A 139 9.75 6.55 -16.42
N GLY A 140 10.90 6.47 -15.74
CA GLY A 140 12.02 7.39 -15.95
C GLY A 140 12.62 7.29 -17.35
N ARG A 141 12.82 6.07 -17.88
CA ARG A 141 13.32 5.84 -19.24
C ARG A 141 12.38 6.41 -20.31
N ILE A 142 11.09 6.22 -20.13
CA ILE A 142 10.06 6.75 -21.03
C ILE A 142 10.03 8.27 -20.97
N ALA A 143 10.05 8.86 -19.78
CA ALA A 143 10.07 10.32 -19.62
C ALA A 143 11.33 10.94 -20.27
N ALA A 144 12.50 10.34 -20.09
CA ALA A 144 13.74 10.78 -20.72
C ALA A 144 13.66 10.70 -22.25
N ALA A 145 13.14 9.59 -22.80
CA ALA A 145 12.96 9.42 -24.23
C ALA A 145 12.01 10.47 -24.81
N MET A 146 10.92 10.82 -24.11
CA MET A 146 9.97 11.87 -24.53
C MET A 146 10.60 13.26 -24.52
N LEU A 147 11.51 13.55 -23.60
CA LEU A 147 12.23 14.83 -23.55
C LEU A 147 13.26 14.97 -24.67
N LEU A 148 13.88 13.84 -25.09
CA LEU A 148 14.90 13.82 -26.13
C LEU A 148 14.31 13.84 -27.57
N GLN A 149 13.03 13.54 -27.73
CA GLN A 149 12.34 13.64 -29.00
C GLN A 149 12.04 15.10 -29.32
N SER A 150 12.83 15.68 -30.22
CA SER A 150 12.64 17.04 -30.75
C SER A 150 11.54 17.01 -31.82
N GLY A 151 10.37 17.62 -31.57
CA GLY A 151 9.31 17.80 -32.57
C GLY A 151 7.93 18.02 -31.97
N ASP A 152 7.05 18.68 -32.74
CA ASP A 152 5.66 19.03 -32.38
C ASP A 152 4.67 17.84 -32.50
N ALA A 153 5.17 16.62 -32.62
CA ALA A 153 4.32 15.44 -32.67
C ALA A 153 3.65 15.21 -31.34
N ALA A 154 2.35 14.92 -31.34
CA ALA A 154 1.58 14.55 -30.15
C ALA A 154 2.33 13.45 -29.38
N ARG A 155 2.85 13.80 -28.21
CA ARG A 155 3.64 12.90 -27.36
C ARG A 155 2.75 11.76 -26.86
N PRO A 156 3.04 10.49 -27.21
CA PRO A 156 2.25 9.39 -26.69
C PRO A 156 2.32 9.40 -25.16
N MET A 157 1.17 9.35 -24.51
CA MET A 157 1.12 9.23 -23.05
C MET A 157 1.57 7.82 -22.67
N ALA A 158 2.82 7.70 -22.23
CA ALA A 158 3.31 6.44 -21.72
C ALA A 158 2.67 6.14 -20.37
N SER A 159 2.13 4.95 -20.26
CA SER A 159 1.40 4.46 -19.11
C SER A 159 2.06 3.18 -18.62
N VAL A 160 2.65 3.22 -17.43
CA VAL A 160 3.17 2.03 -16.76
C VAL A 160 2.17 1.68 -15.65
N ARG A 161 1.56 0.51 -15.76
CA ARG A 161 0.60 0.07 -14.74
C ARG A 161 1.32 -0.59 -13.58
N PRO A 162 1.01 -0.19 -12.33
CA PRO A 162 1.48 -0.90 -11.17
C PRO A 162 0.84 -2.30 -11.11
N HIS A 163 1.49 -3.24 -10.42
CA HIS A 163 0.97 -4.58 -10.17
C HIS A 163 1.40 -5.08 -8.80
N LEU A 164 0.59 -5.94 -8.19
CA LEU A 164 0.87 -6.51 -6.89
C LEU A 164 1.92 -7.62 -6.99
N VAL A 165 2.99 -7.50 -6.20
CA VAL A 165 4.00 -8.54 -6.00
C VAL A 165 3.68 -9.26 -4.70
N ILE A 166 3.08 -10.45 -4.80
CA ILE A 166 2.69 -11.27 -3.65
C ILE A 166 3.93 -11.93 -3.05
N ARG A 167 4.07 -11.83 -1.72
CA ARG A 167 5.09 -12.47 -0.89
C ARG A 167 4.44 -13.09 0.36
N ASP A 168 5.18 -13.20 1.46
CA ASP A 168 4.81 -14.01 2.62
C ASP A 168 4.15 -13.21 3.75
N SER A 169 3.83 -11.92 3.54
CA SER A 169 3.26 -11.04 4.58
C SER A 169 1.73 -11.11 4.72
N CYS A 170 1.07 -11.93 3.92
CA CYS A 170 -0.38 -12.04 3.90
C CYS A 170 -0.86 -13.49 3.90
N GLN A 171 -1.94 -13.75 4.63
CA GLN A 171 -2.68 -15.03 4.61
C GLN A 171 -4.14 -14.79 4.98
N PRO A 172 -5.05 -15.77 4.80
CA PRO A 172 -6.42 -15.68 5.29
C PRO A 172 -6.49 -15.35 6.78
N PRO A 173 -7.47 -14.52 7.24
CA PRO A 173 -7.65 -14.22 8.66
C PRO A 173 -8.03 -15.50 9.44
N GLN A 174 -7.51 -15.59 10.66
CA GLN A 174 -7.87 -16.67 11.60
C GLN A 174 -9.11 -16.31 12.40
#